data_43de624df2c7a08c9cf7d1de441706f8
#
_entry.id   43de624df2c7a08c9cf7d1de441706f8
#
_cell.length_a   1.000
_cell.length_b   1.000
_cell.length_c   1.000
_cell.angle_alpha   90.00
_cell.angle_beta   90.00
_cell.angle_gamma   90.00
#
_symmetry.space_group_name_H-M   'P 1'
#
loop_
_entity.id
_entity.type
_entity.pdbx_description
1 polymer ?
#
loop_
_entity_poly.entity_id
_entity_poly.type
_entity_poly.pdbx_seq_one_letter_code
_entity_poly.pdbx_strand_id
1 'polypeptide(L)'
;YTGSTILKGGTLLFKDVENASKAFGSLGKKVVMSGGTLQFSYKKDDKQTHSFPIEVAEGTSSTIKCPSHGTLKSVISGNGDLTLVIPYLRYYVNSSFADFDGQLTVNGVPSEGSNVLFMNESQFNSPKLRVNLTGKTWMGAWTTHANNVVGGISGEKGSYLVGSSKNTKGFKCSWTVGGANSDETFHGIINDWATIGKSKTGTTSITKVGTGLWRLTGANTY
;
A
#
# COMPACT_ATOMS: atom_id res chain seq x y z
N TYR A 1 -19.29 -20.25 -8.94
CA TYR A 1 -19.35 -19.75 -10.31
C TYR A 1 -17.95 -19.73 -10.95
N THR A 2 -17.88 -19.70 -12.27
CA THR A 2 -16.61 -19.84 -13.01
C THR A 2 -16.18 -18.58 -13.76
N GLY A 3 -16.99 -17.52 -13.75
CA GLY A 3 -16.73 -16.25 -14.41
C GLY A 3 -15.91 -15.27 -13.55
N SER A 4 -15.47 -14.16 -14.16
CA SER A 4 -14.87 -13.02 -13.45
C SER A 4 -15.95 -12.19 -12.75
N THR A 5 -15.59 -11.53 -11.66
CA THR A 5 -16.45 -10.53 -11.01
C THR A 5 -16.10 -9.15 -11.56
N ILE A 6 -17.08 -8.41 -12.07
CA ILE A 6 -16.89 -7.05 -12.57
C ILE A 6 -17.66 -6.10 -11.66
N LEU A 7 -16.95 -5.18 -11.02
CA LEU A 7 -17.51 -4.17 -10.13
C LEU A 7 -17.49 -2.81 -10.82
N LYS A 8 -18.64 -2.37 -11.32
CA LYS A 8 -18.79 -1.11 -12.09
C LYS A 8 -19.16 0.10 -11.21
N GLY A 9 -19.61 -0.13 -9.97
CA GLY A 9 -20.02 0.92 -9.05
C GLY A 9 -20.63 0.35 -7.78
N GLY A 10 -20.98 1.22 -6.84
CA GLY A 10 -21.53 0.81 -5.55
C GLY A 10 -20.50 0.11 -4.66
N THR A 11 -20.97 -0.65 -3.68
CA THR A 11 -20.11 -1.39 -2.75
C THR A 11 -20.45 -2.87 -2.75
N LEU A 12 -19.44 -3.69 -3.03
CA LEU A 12 -19.49 -5.14 -2.82
C LEU A 12 -18.85 -5.45 -1.46
N LEU A 13 -19.68 -5.84 -0.49
CA LEU A 13 -19.26 -6.13 0.87
C LEU A 13 -19.10 -7.63 1.11
N PHE A 14 -17.92 -8.04 1.54
CA PHE A 14 -17.66 -9.37 2.11
C PHE A 14 -17.66 -9.27 3.63
N LYS A 15 -18.69 -9.85 4.25
CA LYS A 15 -18.87 -9.86 5.69
C LYS A 15 -18.60 -11.26 6.24
N ASP A 16 -17.79 -11.32 7.31
CA ASP A 16 -17.50 -12.54 8.07
C ASP A 16 -17.06 -13.76 7.21
N VAL A 17 -16.28 -13.51 6.14
CA VAL A 17 -15.79 -14.57 5.27
C VAL A 17 -14.50 -15.13 5.85
N GLU A 18 -14.51 -16.39 6.31
CA GLU A 18 -13.32 -17.08 6.83
C GLU A 18 -12.18 -17.19 5.78
N ASN A 19 -12.52 -17.10 4.50
CA ASN A 19 -11.55 -17.16 3.42
C ASN A 19 -12.02 -16.34 2.22
N ALA A 20 -11.53 -15.10 2.11
CA ALA A 20 -11.91 -14.19 1.03
C ALA A 20 -11.54 -14.72 -0.37
N SER A 21 -10.53 -15.57 -0.50
CA SER A 21 -10.18 -16.19 -1.79
C SER A 21 -11.28 -17.14 -2.28
N LYS A 22 -12.09 -17.73 -1.40
CA LYS A 22 -13.25 -18.54 -1.77
C LYS A 22 -14.46 -17.70 -2.17
N ALA A 23 -14.53 -16.45 -1.76
CA ALA A 23 -15.67 -15.57 -2.04
C ALA A 23 -15.84 -15.27 -3.54
N PHE A 24 -14.76 -15.29 -4.31
CA PHE A 24 -14.76 -15.08 -5.75
C PHE A 24 -14.75 -16.37 -6.59
N GLY A 25 -15.20 -17.47 -6.03
CA GLY A 25 -15.24 -18.77 -6.72
C GLY A 25 -13.93 -19.54 -6.66
N SER A 26 -13.81 -20.59 -7.46
CA SER A 26 -12.61 -21.41 -7.48
C SER A 26 -11.38 -20.62 -7.96
N LEU A 27 -10.26 -20.94 -7.38
CA LEU A 27 -8.94 -20.37 -7.54
C LEU A 27 -8.63 -19.71 -8.91
N GLY A 28 -8.15 -18.47 -8.88
CA GLY A 28 -7.63 -17.78 -10.05
C GLY A 28 -8.59 -16.88 -10.80
N LYS A 29 -9.81 -16.67 -10.28
CA LYS A 29 -10.76 -15.77 -10.94
C LYS A 29 -10.46 -14.31 -10.59
N LYS A 30 -10.40 -13.50 -11.64
CA LYS A 30 -10.07 -12.09 -11.59
C LYS A 30 -11.27 -11.26 -11.13
N VAL A 31 -10.99 -10.26 -10.28
CA VAL A 31 -11.92 -9.17 -10.00
C VAL A 31 -11.53 -7.99 -10.87
N VAL A 32 -12.44 -7.55 -11.73
CA VAL A 32 -12.27 -6.33 -12.54
C VAL A 32 -12.99 -5.20 -11.83
N MET A 33 -12.22 -4.20 -11.40
CA MET A 33 -12.72 -3.00 -10.76
C MET A 33 -12.83 -1.89 -11.81
N SER A 34 -14.06 -1.52 -12.15
CA SER A 34 -14.41 -0.47 -13.13
C SER A 34 -15.13 0.70 -12.45
N GLY A 35 -14.65 1.16 -11.32
CA GLY A 35 -15.32 2.07 -10.39
C GLY A 35 -16.07 1.30 -9.29
N GLY A 36 -16.30 1.90 -8.18
CA GLY A 36 -16.94 1.26 -7.04
C GLY A 36 -15.97 0.78 -5.95
N THR A 37 -16.54 0.16 -4.94
CA THR A 37 -15.82 -0.19 -3.71
C THR A 37 -15.91 -1.69 -3.43
N LEU A 38 -14.77 -2.31 -3.25
CA LEU A 38 -14.64 -3.64 -2.67
C LEU A 38 -14.36 -3.48 -1.16
N GLN A 39 -15.22 -3.98 -0.31
CA GLN A 39 -15.10 -3.82 1.13
C GLN A 39 -15.03 -5.17 1.82
N PHE A 40 -14.08 -5.30 2.73
CA PHE A 40 -13.95 -6.46 3.60
C PHE A 40 -14.27 -6.05 5.04
N SER A 41 -15.11 -6.82 5.70
CA SER A 41 -15.49 -6.62 7.10
C SER A 41 -15.26 -7.91 7.85
N TYR A 42 -14.27 -7.91 8.74
CA TYR A 42 -13.93 -9.04 9.60
C TYR A 42 -13.95 -8.64 11.07
N LYS A 43 -13.99 -9.63 11.92
CA LYS A 43 -13.77 -9.42 13.35
C LYS A 43 -12.33 -8.95 13.58
N LYS A 44 -12.12 -8.11 14.60
CA LYS A 44 -10.88 -7.38 14.90
C LYS A 44 -9.59 -8.23 14.91
N ASP A 45 -9.68 -9.53 15.17
CA ASP A 45 -8.52 -10.42 15.35
C ASP A 45 -8.27 -11.36 14.16
N ASP A 46 -9.11 -11.31 13.11
CA ASP A 46 -8.98 -12.16 11.94
C ASP A 46 -7.94 -11.57 10.97
N LYS A 47 -6.73 -12.10 11.00
CA LYS A 47 -5.65 -11.77 10.06
C LYS A 47 -5.89 -12.46 8.72
N GLN A 48 -6.80 -11.94 7.91
CA GLN A 48 -7.13 -12.53 6.62
C GLN A 48 -6.13 -12.14 5.52
N THR A 49 -5.82 -13.11 4.66
CA THR A 49 -5.03 -12.88 3.45
C THR A 49 -5.94 -12.90 2.23
N HIS A 50 -5.90 -11.84 1.44
CA HIS A 50 -6.61 -11.72 0.18
C HIS A 50 -5.62 -11.94 -0.97
N SER A 51 -5.86 -12.95 -1.81
CA SER A 51 -4.90 -13.38 -2.85
C SER A 51 -5.51 -13.58 -4.25
N PHE A 52 -6.71 -13.04 -4.50
CA PHE A 52 -7.32 -13.09 -5.84
C PHE A 52 -6.73 -12.01 -6.77
N PRO A 53 -6.60 -12.27 -8.08
CA PRO A 53 -6.13 -11.26 -9.03
C PRO A 53 -7.10 -10.09 -9.15
N ILE A 54 -6.57 -8.87 -9.20
CA ILE A 54 -7.33 -7.63 -9.34
C ILE A 54 -6.86 -6.90 -10.60
N GLU A 55 -7.81 -6.51 -11.45
CA GLU A 55 -7.55 -5.59 -12.55
C GLU A 55 -8.34 -4.30 -12.32
N VAL A 56 -7.68 -3.15 -12.42
CA VAL A 56 -8.33 -1.85 -12.34
C VAL A 56 -8.47 -1.29 -13.76
N ALA A 57 -9.73 -1.14 -14.19
CA ALA A 57 -10.03 -0.76 -15.57
C ALA A 57 -9.57 0.66 -15.85
N GLU A 58 -9.05 0.87 -17.05
CA GLU A 58 -8.57 2.17 -17.53
C GLU A 58 -9.64 3.26 -17.43
N GLY A 59 -9.21 4.48 -17.07
CA GLY A 59 -10.08 5.64 -16.93
C GLY A 59 -11.05 5.57 -15.74
N THR A 60 -10.88 4.60 -14.83
CA THR A 60 -11.72 4.45 -13.65
C THR A 60 -10.93 4.63 -12.36
N SER A 61 -11.63 5.04 -11.30
CA SER A 61 -11.10 5.09 -9.94
C SER A 61 -11.88 4.13 -9.05
N SER A 62 -11.18 3.20 -8.44
CA SER A 62 -11.78 2.15 -7.63
C SER A 62 -11.23 2.15 -6.22
N THR A 63 -11.99 1.61 -5.26
CA THR A 63 -11.61 1.61 -3.87
C THR A 63 -11.62 0.20 -3.28
N ILE A 64 -10.61 -0.13 -2.50
CA ILE A 64 -10.62 -1.28 -1.60
C ILE A 64 -10.64 -0.75 -0.17
N LYS A 65 -11.71 -1.03 0.58
CA LYS A 65 -11.76 -0.80 2.02
C LYS A 65 -11.23 -2.02 2.74
N CYS A 66 -10.04 -1.85 3.28
CA CYS A 66 -9.33 -2.90 3.98
C CYS A 66 -9.94 -3.18 5.35
N PRO A 67 -9.88 -4.41 5.85
CA PRO A 67 -10.27 -4.72 7.23
C PRO A 67 -9.24 -4.15 8.22
N SER A 68 -9.53 -4.25 9.51
CA SER A 68 -8.66 -3.75 10.58
C SER A 68 -7.25 -4.35 10.57
N HIS A 69 -7.13 -5.65 10.35
CA HIS A 69 -5.85 -6.34 10.14
C HIS A 69 -5.97 -7.21 8.90
N GLY A 70 -4.90 -7.34 8.13
CA GLY A 70 -4.91 -8.24 6.99
C GLY A 70 -3.70 -8.08 6.09
N THR A 71 -3.68 -8.93 5.09
CA THR A 71 -2.65 -8.93 4.05
C THR A 71 -3.32 -8.98 2.68
N LEU A 72 -3.00 -8.02 1.83
CA LEU A 72 -3.30 -8.07 0.40
C LEU A 72 -2.09 -8.70 -0.31
N LYS A 73 -2.31 -9.87 -0.90
CA LYS A 73 -1.29 -10.63 -1.64
C LYS A 73 -1.78 -10.94 -3.05
N SER A 74 -2.33 -9.95 -3.70
CA SER A 74 -2.91 -10.06 -5.03
C SER A 74 -1.91 -9.72 -6.12
N VAL A 75 -2.12 -10.22 -7.32
CA VAL A 75 -1.57 -9.62 -8.53
C VAL A 75 -2.51 -8.48 -8.91
N ILE A 76 -2.01 -7.25 -8.90
CA ILE A 76 -2.77 -6.05 -9.25
C ILE A 76 -2.26 -5.56 -10.59
N SER A 77 -3.17 -5.32 -11.52
CA SER A 77 -2.89 -4.92 -12.90
C SER A 77 -3.87 -3.85 -13.38
N GLY A 78 -3.59 -3.29 -14.55
CA GLY A 78 -4.45 -2.30 -15.21
C GLY A 78 -3.97 -0.85 -15.05
N ASN A 79 -4.69 0.07 -15.69
CA ASN A 79 -4.29 1.47 -15.84
C ASN A 79 -5.24 2.45 -15.12
N GLY A 80 -6.24 1.95 -14.41
CA GLY A 80 -7.11 2.77 -13.56
C GLY A 80 -6.48 3.06 -12.21
N ASP A 81 -7.00 4.05 -11.49
CA ASP A 81 -6.51 4.42 -10.17
C ASP A 81 -7.13 3.57 -9.07
N LEU A 82 -6.32 3.18 -8.11
CA LEU A 82 -6.74 2.35 -6.97
C LEU A 82 -6.52 3.08 -5.66
N THR A 83 -7.56 3.16 -4.83
CA THR A 83 -7.46 3.66 -3.46
C THR A 83 -7.59 2.51 -2.46
N LEU A 84 -6.62 2.36 -1.58
CA LEU A 84 -6.71 1.52 -0.39
C LEU A 84 -7.10 2.39 0.80
N VAL A 85 -8.25 2.12 1.40
CA VAL A 85 -8.68 2.77 2.66
C VAL A 85 -8.36 1.84 3.81
N ILE A 86 -7.47 2.27 4.70
CA ILE A 86 -6.96 1.47 5.81
C ILE A 86 -7.42 2.11 7.13
N PRO A 87 -8.38 1.47 7.84
CA PRO A 87 -8.97 2.05 9.05
C PRO A 87 -8.22 1.72 10.35
N TYR A 88 -7.18 0.91 10.28
CA TYR A 88 -6.51 0.40 11.47
C TYR A 88 -4.98 0.45 11.36
N LEU A 89 -4.33 0.28 12.50
CA LEU A 89 -2.91 0.44 12.76
C LEU A 89 -1.95 -0.18 11.74
N ARG A 90 -2.27 -1.35 11.17
CA ARG A 90 -1.39 -2.08 10.23
C ARG A 90 -2.16 -2.77 9.12
N TYR A 91 -1.62 -2.65 7.91
CA TYR A 91 -2.06 -3.47 6.78
C TYR A 91 -0.86 -3.84 5.92
N TYR A 92 -0.74 -5.12 5.61
CA TYR A 92 0.34 -5.63 4.79
C TYR A 92 -0.08 -5.69 3.33
N VAL A 93 0.77 -5.18 2.45
CA VAL A 93 0.57 -5.26 1.01
C VAL A 93 1.76 -5.95 0.37
N ASN A 94 1.63 -7.27 0.21
CA ASN A 94 2.63 -8.15 -0.41
C ASN A 94 2.24 -8.45 -1.87
N SER A 95 1.53 -7.53 -2.49
CA SER A 95 1.02 -7.64 -3.86
C SER A 95 2.09 -7.39 -4.90
N SER A 96 1.93 -8.01 -6.08
CA SER A 96 2.66 -7.64 -7.28
C SER A 96 1.93 -6.52 -8.00
N PHE A 97 2.66 -5.49 -8.42
CA PHE A 97 2.19 -4.37 -9.21
C PHE A 97 2.96 -4.26 -10.55
N ALA A 98 3.51 -5.37 -11.04
CA ALA A 98 4.34 -5.37 -12.25
C ALA A 98 3.61 -4.84 -13.49
N ASP A 99 2.31 -5.13 -13.58
CA ASP A 99 1.45 -4.77 -14.71
C ASP A 99 0.39 -3.71 -14.30
N PHE A 100 0.71 -2.89 -13.29
CA PHE A 100 -0.15 -1.80 -12.82
C PHE A 100 0.49 -0.45 -13.15
N ASP A 101 -0.14 0.30 -14.04
CA ASP A 101 0.33 1.61 -14.50
C ASP A 101 -0.51 2.78 -13.95
N GLY A 102 -1.54 2.51 -13.15
CA GLY A 102 -2.34 3.50 -12.44
C GLY A 102 -1.63 4.10 -11.21
N GLN A 103 -2.32 5.00 -10.52
CA GLN A 103 -1.87 5.49 -9.22
C GLN A 103 -2.47 4.68 -8.09
N LEU A 104 -1.65 4.26 -7.14
CA LEU A 104 -2.08 3.69 -5.87
C LEU A 104 -2.16 4.79 -4.82
N THR A 105 -3.37 5.14 -4.38
CA THR A 105 -3.56 6.01 -3.23
C THR A 105 -3.76 5.17 -1.98
N VAL A 106 -2.99 5.43 -0.93
CA VAL A 106 -3.15 4.80 0.38
C VAL A 106 -3.68 5.83 1.36
N ASN A 107 -4.93 5.66 1.75
CA ASN A 107 -5.64 6.57 2.65
C ASN A 107 -5.76 5.96 4.04
N GLY A 108 -4.97 6.45 4.97
CA GLY A 108 -5.03 6.07 6.38
C GLY A 108 -6.13 6.84 7.11
N VAL A 109 -7.17 6.16 7.52
CA VAL A 109 -8.31 6.73 8.28
C VAL A 109 -8.44 6.06 9.66
N PRO A 110 -7.47 6.25 10.55
CA PRO A 110 -7.46 5.56 11.84
C PRO A 110 -8.63 6.04 12.70
N SER A 111 -9.30 5.10 13.36
CA SER A 111 -10.45 5.38 14.26
C SER A 111 -10.07 6.15 15.52
N GLU A 112 -8.80 6.18 15.91
CA GLU A 112 -8.32 6.75 17.19
C GLU A 112 -7.01 7.52 17.04
N GLY A 113 -6.93 8.51 16.19
CA GLY A 113 -5.78 9.42 16.15
C GLY A 113 -4.40 8.80 15.87
N SER A 114 -4.30 7.48 15.77
CA SER A 114 -3.07 6.73 15.49
C SER A 114 -2.66 6.85 14.04
N ASN A 115 -1.40 6.59 13.74
CA ASN A 115 -0.93 6.47 12.35
C ASN A 115 -1.27 5.08 11.80
N VAL A 116 -1.51 5.01 10.50
CA VAL A 116 -1.72 3.76 9.79
C VAL A 116 -0.42 3.30 9.15
N LEU A 117 -0.03 2.06 9.40
CA LEU A 117 1.13 1.46 8.78
C LEU A 117 0.75 0.67 7.54
N PHE A 118 1.11 1.21 6.39
CA PHE A 118 1.07 0.53 5.10
C PHE A 118 2.43 -0.14 4.87
N MET A 119 2.47 -1.46 4.90
CA MET A 119 3.73 -2.19 4.99
C MET A 119 3.83 -3.34 4.01
N ASN A 120 5.06 -3.65 3.62
CA ASN A 120 5.42 -4.93 3.02
C ASN A 120 6.21 -5.77 4.04
N GLU A 121 5.93 -7.05 4.15
CA GLU A 121 6.61 -7.95 5.11
C GLU A 121 8.06 -8.23 4.72
N SER A 122 8.44 -8.02 3.47
CA SER A 122 9.80 -8.15 2.98
C SER A 122 10.34 -6.83 2.45
N GLN A 123 10.01 -6.49 1.22
CA GLN A 123 10.40 -5.25 0.55
C GLN A 123 9.40 -4.92 -0.56
N PHE A 124 9.25 -3.64 -0.86
CA PHE A 124 8.57 -3.22 -2.09
C PHE A 124 9.51 -3.43 -3.28
N ASN A 125 9.01 -4.03 -4.34
CA ASN A 125 9.75 -4.21 -5.59
C ASN A 125 8.83 -3.93 -6.78
N SER A 126 8.50 -2.67 -6.98
CA SER A 126 7.56 -2.22 -8.00
C SER A 126 8.04 -0.91 -8.63
N PRO A 127 9.04 -0.97 -9.54
CA PRO A 127 9.74 0.22 -10.06
C PRO A 127 8.87 1.17 -10.89
N LYS A 128 7.68 0.75 -11.32
CA LYS A 128 6.71 1.60 -12.02
C LYS A 128 5.60 2.13 -11.11
N LEU A 129 5.38 1.53 -9.95
CA LEU A 129 4.29 1.87 -9.05
C LEU A 129 4.42 3.30 -8.52
N ARG A 130 3.43 4.13 -8.80
CA ARG A 130 3.28 5.46 -8.20
C ARG A 130 2.38 5.35 -6.97
N VAL A 131 2.86 5.77 -5.82
CA VAL A 131 2.14 5.72 -4.55
C VAL A 131 1.88 7.13 -4.04
N ASN A 132 0.62 7.41 -3.70
CA ASN A 132 0.23 8.64 -3.02
C ASN A 132 -0.25 8.31 -1.60
N LEU A 133 0.41 8.89 -0.59
CA LEU A 133 0.10 8.67 0.81
C LEU A 133 -0.78 9.82 1.34
N THR A 134 -2.00 9.48 1.77
CA THR A 134 -2.96 10.44 2.33
C THR A 134 -3.42 10.03 3.72
N GLY A 135 -4.07 10.94 4.45
CA GLY A 135 -4.41 10.71 5.84
C GLY A 135 -3.18 10.61 6.73
N LYS A 136 -3.22 9.77 7.74
CA LYS A 136 -2.08 9.54 8.65
C LYS A 136 -1.32 8.26 8.28
N THR A 137 -0.90 8.15 7.02
CA THR A 137 -0.29 6.94 6.48
C THR A 137 1.23 6.94 6.62
N TRP A 138 1.77 5.86 7.14
CA TRP A 138 3.19 5.56 7.21
C TRP A 138 3.51 4.38 6.31
N MET A 139 4.37 4.58 5.33
CA MET A 139 4.81 3.52 4.41
C MET A 139 6.20 3.00 4.81
N GLY A 140 6.34 1.68 4.95
CA GLY A 140 7.60 1.07 5.34
C GLY A 140 7.64 -0.44 5.12
N ALA A 141 8.80 -1.04 5.35
CA ALA A 141 8.96 -2.49 5.36
C ALA A 141 8.83 -3.06 6.78
N TRP A 142 8.29 -4.28 6.89
CA TRP A 142 8.23 -5.02 8.17
C TRP A 142 9.38 -6.02 8.28
N THR A 143 10.60 -5.53 8.07
CA THR A 143 11.82 -6.32 8.13
C THR A 143 12.98 -5.46 8.61
N THR A 144 14.07 -6.10 9.01
CA THR A 144 15.28 -5.41 9.47
C THR A 144 16.17 -4.93 8.34
N HIS A 145 16.05 -5.54 7.17
CA HIS A 145 16.82 -5.18 5.99
C HIS A 145 15.89 -5.24 4.78
N ALA A 146 15.77 -4.14 4.06
CA ALA A 146 14.97 -4.05 2.86
C ALA A 146 15.60 -3.10 1.84
N ASN A 147 15.56 -3.50 0.57
CA ASN A 147 15.87 -2.66 -0.56
C ASN A 147 14.56 -2.37 -1.30
N ASN A 148 13.84 -1.34 -0.87
CA ASN A 148 12.55 -1.01 -1.44
C ASN A 148 12.72 -0.27 -2.76
N VAL A 149 11.94 -0.64 -3.76
CA VAL A 149 11.93 0.00 -5.08
C VAL A 149 10.50 0.37 -5.43
N VAL A 150 10.26 1.64 -5.74
CA VAL A 150 8.95 2.14 -6.20
C VAL A 150 9.14 3.18 -7.32
N GLY A 151 8.13 3.30 -8.17
CA GLY A 151 8.15 4.19 -9.33
C GLY A 151 8.09 5.67 -8.98
N GLY A 152 7.31 6.04 -7.98
CA GLY A 152 7.17 7.39 -7.48
C GLY A 152 6.46 7.40 -6.13
N ILE A 153 6.74 8.42 -5.33
CA ILE A 153 6.06 8.63 -4.04
C ILE A 153 5.64 10.10 -3.95
N SER A 154 4.35 10.31 -3.85
CA SER A 154 3.75 11.57 -3.40
C SER A 154 3.07 11.38 -2.05
N GLY A 155 2.69 12.45 -1.40
CA GLY A 155 1.99 12.34 -0.13
C GLY A 155 1.76 13.68 0.52
N GLU A 156 0.72 13.75 1.33
CA GLU A 156 0.34 14.95 2.05
C GLU A 156 1.12 15.13 3.36
N LYS A 157 1.00 16.31 3.93
CA LYS A 157 1.55 16.60 5.27
C LYS A 157 0.93 15.68 6.31
N GLY A 158 1.76 15.06 7.14
CA GLY A 158 1.35 14.07 8.15
C GLY A 158 1.52 12.61 7.70
N SER A 159 1.87 12.38 6.43
CA SER A 159 2.33 11.07 5.97
C SER A 159 3.84 10.88 6.21
N TYR A 160 4.28 9.63 6.24
CA TYR A 160 5.68 9.28 6.49
C TYR A 160 6.16 8.18 5.57
N LEU A 161 7.41 8.33 5.12
CA LEU A 161 8.18 7.25 4.53
C LEU A 161 9.24 6.81 5.55
N VAL A 162 9.23 5.54 5.92
CA VAL A 162 10.10 5.01 6.96
C VAL A 162 10.94 3.83 6.45
N GLY A 163 12.12 3.65 7.01
CA GLY A 163 12.96 2.52 6.64
C GLY A 163 12.38 1.20 7.12
N SER A 164 12.09 1.10 8.40
CA SER A 164 11.48 -0.09 8.98
C SER A 164 10.44 0.28 10.03
N SER A 165 9.36 -0.46 10.04
CA SER A 165 8.33 -0.39 11.09
C SER A 165 8.47 -1.50 12.12
N LYS A 166 9.41 -2.44 11.93
CA LYS A 166 9.71 -3.50 12.90
C LYS A 166 10.54 -2.94 14.05
N ASN A 167 10.10 -3.22 15.27
CA ASN A 167 10.82 -2.80 16.49
C ASN A 167 12.12 -3.59 16.67
N THR A 168 13.13 -3.31 15.84
CA THR A 168 14.43 -3.98 15.88
C THR A 168 15.54 -2.95 15.79
N LYS A 169 16.57 -3.09 16.60
CA LYS A 169 17.78 -2.25 16.52
C LYS A 169 18.60 -2.61 15.29
N GLY A 170 19.30 -1.63 14.73
CA GLY A 170 20.29 -1.87 13.67
C GLY A 170 19.72 -2.22 12.31
N PHE A 171 18.46 -1.84 12.00
CA PHE A 171 17.94 -2.04 10.65
C PHE A 171 18.71 -1.19 9.61
N LYS A 172 18.80 -1.71 8.38
CA LYS A 172 19.36 -1.01 7.22
C LYS A 172 18.37 -1.13 6.07
N CYS A 173 17.68 -0.06 5.77
CA CYS A 173 16.69 -0.04 4.70
C CYS A 173 17.00 1.05 3.69
N SER A 174 16.83 0.75 2.42
CA SER A 174 16.97 1.71 1.33
C SER A 174 15.66 1.87 0.57
N TRP A 175 15.45 3.04 0.01
CA TRP A 175 14.39 3.34 -0.93
C TRP A 175 14.97 3.83 -2.24
N THR A 176 14.66 3.15 -3.34
CA THR A 176 14.93 3.61 -4.70
C THR A 176 13.63 4.13 -5.28
N VAL A 177 13.57 5.42 -5.62
CA VAL A 177 12.36 6.12 -6.03
C VAL A 177 12.57 6.84 -7.36
N GLY A 178 11.62 6.77 -8.27
CA GLY A 178 11.60 7.56 -9.49
C GLY A 178 11.61 6.76 -10.80
N GLY A 179 11.52 5.43 -10.75
CA GLY A 179 11.52 4.59 -11.95
C GLY A 179 10.33 4.82 -12.89
N ALA A 180 9.24 5.44 -12.43
CA ALA A 180 8.12 5.84 -13.27
C ALA A 180 8.39 7.07 -14.13
N ASN A 181 9.48 7.81 -13.90
CA ASN A 181 9.83 9.07 -14.59
C ASN A 181 8.78 10.19 -14.46
N SER A 182 7.90 10.10 -13.46
CA SER A 182 6.89 11.11 -13.14
C SER A 182 7.43 12.17 -12.19
N ASP A 183 6.87 13.37 -12.27
CA ASP A 183 7.10 14.43 -11.29
C ASP A 183 6.21 14.18 -10.07
N GLU A 184 6.83 14.08 -8.89
CA GLU A 184 6.12 13.78 -7.66
C GLU A 184 6.48 14.81 -6.57
N THR A 185 5.54 15.11 -5.68
CA THR A 185 5.79 15.96 -4.51
C THR A 185 5.40 15.20 -3.23
N PHE A 186 6.35 15.07 -2.32
CA PHE A 186 6.13 14.46 -1.02
C PHE A 186 6.20 15.52 0.08
N HIS A 187 5.04 15.86 0.65
CA HIS A 187 4.90 16.82 1.74
C HIS A 187 5.08 16.18 3.12
N GLY A 188 5.15 14.85 3.16
CA GLY A 188 5.39 14.07 4.36
C GLY A 188 6.83 14.12 4.85
N ILE A 189 7.14 13.31 5.82
CA ILE A 189 8.47 13.22 6.44
C ILE A 189 9.11 11.87 6.12
N ILE A 190 10.37 11.90 5.71
CA ILE A 190 11.20 10.71 5.63
C ILE A 190 11.99 10.59 6.92
N ASN A 191 11.90 9.45 7.59
CA ASN A 191 12.67 9.20 8.80
C ASN A 191 13.13 7.74 8.93
N ASP A 192 14.02 7.49 9.88
CA ASP A 192 14.63 6.17 10.05
C ASP A 192 13.67 5.10 10.57
N TRP A 193 12.61 5.46 11.29
CA TRP A 193 11.80 4.47 12.01
C TRP A 193 10.33 4.90 12.15
N ALA A 194 9.43 3.92 12.29
CA ALA A 194 8.04 4.16 12.67
C ALA A 194 7.88 4.21 14.20
N THR A 195 6.96 5.02 14.70
CA THR A 195 6.73 5.27 16.14
C THR A 195 6.41 4.04 17.00
N ILE A 196 6.12 2.92 16.39
CA ILE A 196 5.83 1.67 17.12
C ILE A 196 7.10 1.05 17.70
N GLY A 197 8.27 1.42 17.21
CA GLY A 197 9.56 0.94 17.69
C GLY A 197 10.33 1.99 18.47
N LYS A 198 10.75 1.69 19.68
CA LYS A 198 11.57 2.60 20.50
C LYS A 198 13.05 2.64 20.05
N SER A 199 13.43 1.94 19.01
CA SER A 199 14.81 1.83 18.57
C SER A 199 15.11 2.81 17.44
N LYS A 200 15.94 3.81 17.75
CA LYS A 200 16.44 4.82 16.80
C LYS A 200 17.81 4.47 16.20
N THR A 201 18.20 3.20 16.20
CA THR A 201 19.56 2.80 15.79
C THR A 201 19.65 2.24 14.39
N GLY A 202 18.60 2.32 13.59
CA GLY A 202 18.61 1.93 12.19
C GLY A 202 18.98 3.09 11.27
N THR A 203 19.16 2.78 10.00
CA THR A 203 19.41 3.77 8.93
C THR A 203 18.47 3.58 7.77
N THR A 204 17.97 4.69 7.27
CA THR A 204 17.22 4.79 6.02
C THR A 204 18.10 5.50 4.99
N SER A 205 18.19 4.97 3.80
CA SER A 205 18.88 5.63 2.69
C SER A 205 17.95 5.81 1.50
N ILE A 206 18.16 6.88 0.76
CA ILE A 206 17.35 7.24 -0.40
C ILE A 206 18.22 7.28 -1.65
N THR A 207 17.75 6.64 -2.71
CA THR A 207 18.31 6.74 -4.05
C THR A 207 17.23 7.25 -5.00
N LYS A 208 17.44 8.43 -5.59
CA LYS A 208 16.59 8.94 -6.66
C LYS A 208 17.10 8.43 -8.01
N VAL A 209 16.21 7.82 -8.79
CA VAL A 209 16.47 7.37 -10.16
C VAL A 209 15.46 8.00 -11.14
N GLY A 210 15.69 7.77 -12.45
CA GLY A 210 14.80 8.29 -13.49
C GLY A 210 14.88 9.80 -13.66
N THR A 211 14.12 10.33 -14.64
CA THR A 211 14.19 11.72 -15.12
C THR A 211 13.20 12.66 -14.46
N GLY A 212 12.11 12.15 -13.86
CA GLY A 212 11.10 12.96 -13.17
C GLY A 212 11.65 13.66 -11.92
N LEU A 213 11.06 14.79 -11.56
CA LEU A 213 11.38 15.54 -10.36
C LEU A 213 10.72 14.91 -9.13
N TRP A 214 11.49 14.64 -8.09
CA TRP A 214 10.93 14.31 -6.77
C TRP A 214 11.20 15.44 -5.78
N ARG A 215 10.16 16.21 -5.47
CA ARG A 215 10.24 17.35 -4.55
C ARG A 215 9.91 16.88 -3.14
N LEU A 216 10.81 17.12 -2.20
CA LEU A 216 10.64 16.86 -0.77
C LEU A 216 10.45 18.17 -0.03
N THR A 217 9.35 18.32 0.71
CA THR A 217 9.03 19.56 1.44
C THR A 217 8.88 19.37 2.94
N GLY A 218 8.94 18.13 3.43
CA GLY A 218 8.90 17.81 4.85
C GLY A 218 10.25 17.99 5.56
N ALA A 219 10.22 18.05 6.88
CA ALA A 219 11.42 18.09 7.74
C ALA A 219 12.01 16.68 7.89
N ASN A 220 12.75 16.24 6.89
CA ASN A 220 13.31 14.89 6.83
C ASN A 220 14.42 14.69 7.87
N THR A 221 14.47 13.47 8.47
CA THR A 221 15.39 13.11 9.57
C THR A 221 15.97 11.70 9.39
N TYR A 222 16.39 11.35 8.20
CA TYR A 222 17.00 10.06 7.83
C TYR A 222 18.50 10.19 7.60
#